data_3eff870090104ab1cf6ec6752440eb13
#
_entry.id   3eff870090104ab1cf6ec6752440eb13
#
_cell.length_a   1.000
_cell.length_b   1.000
_cell.length_c   1.000
_cell.angle_alpha   90.00
_cell.angle_beta   90.00
_cell.angle_gamma   90.00
#
_symmetry.space_group_name_H-M   'P 1'
#
loop_
_entity.id
_entity.type
_entity.pdbx_description
1 polymer ?
#
loop_
_entity_poly.entity_id
_entity_poly.type
_entity_poly.pdbx_seq_one_letter_code
_entity_poly.pdbx_strand_id
1 'polypeptide(L)'
;MLRGGHEFPDYSGSNRAKVQLRLYGGAADRQFVCLLINEEVKVREVLSLDVLIILSYLRRFPRAELAELAAVIQKSEFAATLALEWLAVHGLVKVSGTGARRRFRLDPAKYPVPAEEETMFRKRVEKTLLEMDRILGLIAEKGRISRSETTRLCGCSAGHAYYLLSELVRDGRIRMLKGGRNACYALDAKCA
;
A
#
# COMPACT_ATOMS: atom_id res chain seq x y z
N MET A 1 -12.94 -11.22 -11.80
CA MET A 1 -12.96 -10.36 -10.60
C MET A 1 -12.62 -8.91 -10.96
N LEU A 2 -11.40 -8.55 -11.36
CA LEU A 2 -10.96 -7.16 -11.62
C LEU A 2 -11.85 -6.42 -12.62
N ARG A 3 -12.15 -7.01 -13.78
CA ARG A 3 -13.06 -6.43 -14.78
C ARG A 3 -14.49 -6.25 -14.28
N GLY A 4 -14.91 -7.03 -13.30
CA GLY A 4 -16.21 -6.88 -12.65
C GLY A 4 -16.23 -5.85 -11.52
N GLY A 5 -15.18 -5.04 -11.36
CA GLY A 5 -15.11 -4.01 -10.33
C GLY A 5 -14.87 -4.53 -8.90
N HIS A 6 -14.49 -5.78 -8.75
CA HIS A 6 -14.10 -6.36 -7.46
C HIS A 6 -12.60 -6.19 -7.22
N GLU A 7 -12.20 -6.22 -5.96
CA GLU A 7 -10.78 -6.18 -5.59
C GLU A 7 -10.05 -7.48 -6.03
N PHE A 8 -8.74 -7.37 -6.23
CA PHE A 8 -7.92 -8.54 -6.49
C PHE A 8 -7.71 -9.36 -5.21
N PRO A 9 -7.43 -10.67 -5.35
CA PRO A 9 -7.16 -11.55 -4.21
C PRO A 9 -5.95 -11.09 -3.42
N ASP A 10 -6.05 -11.13 -2.09
CA ASP A 10 -4.96 -10.76 -1.19
C ASP A 10 -4.30 -12.02 -0.60
N TYR A 11 -3.01 -12.15 -0.82
CA TYR A 11 -2.15 -13.23 -0.32
C TYR A 11 -1.22 -12.79 0.81
N SER A 12 -1.35 -11.56 1.32
CA SER A 12 -0.45 -10.98 2.33
C SER A 12 -0.37 -11.78 3.63
N GLY A 13 -1.37 -12.61 3.93
CA GLY A 13 -1.36 -13.52 5.07
C GLY A 13 -0.61 -14.83 4.85
N SER A 14 -0.02 -15.04 3.66
CA SER A 14 0.71 -16.27 3.34
C SER A 14 2.13 -16.25 3.91
N ASN A 15 2.66 -17.46 4.21
CA ASN A 15 4.04 -17.67 4.64
C ASN A 15 4.56 -18.98 4.05
N ARG A 16 5.79 -19.38 4.39
CA ARG A 16 6.41 -20.61 3.85
C ARG A 16 5.64 -21.91 4.16
N ALA A 17 4.84 -21.93 5.21
CA ALA A 17 4.10 -23.12 5.67
C ALA A 17 2.61 -23.08 5.34
N LYS A 18 2.06 -21.87 4.99
CA LYS A 18 0.62 -21.68 4.81
C LYS A 18 0.37 -20.68 3.70
N VAL A 19 -0.50 -21.05 2.76
CA VAL A 19 -1.08 -20.11 1.79
C VAL A 19 -2.44 -19.65 2.32
N GLN A 20 -2.58 -18.33 2.46
CA GLN A 20 -3.84 -17.70 2.86
C GLN A 20 -4.32 -16.79 1.75
N LEU A 21 -5.44 -17.17 1.14
CA LEU A 21 -6.14 -16.37 0.15
C LEU A 21 -7.30 -15.65 0.82
N ARG A 22 -7.34 -14.32 0.67
CA ARG A 22 -8.48 -13.50 1.08
C ARG A 22 -9.17 -12.95 -0.16
N LEU A 23 -10.44 -13.27 -0.30
CA LEU A 23 -11.32 -12.74 -1.33
C LEU A 23 -12.24 -11.70 -0.69
N TYR A 24 -12.26 -10.52 -1.26
CA TYR A 24 -13.14 -9.45 -0.80
C TYR A 24 -14.48 -9.57 -1.53
N GLY A 25 -15.55 -9.84 -0.77
CA GLY A 25 -16.93 -9.75 -1.24
C GLY A 25 -17.41 -8.30 -1.14
N GLY A 26 -18.46 -7.97 -1.85
CA GLY A 26 -19.08 -6.66 -1.82
C GLY A 26 -19.73 -6.28 -3.14
N ALA A 27 -20.34 -5.11 -3.19
CA ALA A 27 -20.91 -4.58 -4.42
C ALA A 27 -19.77 -4.25 -5.42
N ALA A 28 -19.99 -4.59 -6.68
CA ALA A 28 -19.08 -4.21 -7.75
C ALA A 28 -19.03 -2.68 -7.89
N ASP A 29 -17.84 -2.14 -8.07
CA ASP A 29 -17.66 -0.73 -8.39
C ASP A 29 -18.04 -0.46 -9.85
N ARG A 30 -19.29 -0.05 -10.06
CA ARG A 30 -19.85 0.21 -11.39
C ARG A 30 -19.10 1.31 -12.13
N GLN A 31 -18.63 2.33 -11.42
CA GLN A 31 -17.91 3.46 -11.99
C GLN A 31 -16.56 3.00 -12.55
N PHE A 32 -15.87 2.14 -11.81
CA PHE A 32 -14.62 1.52 -12.26
C PHE A 32 -14.85 0.58 -13.45
N VAL A 33 -15.90 -0.21 -13.44
CA VAL A 33 -16.28 -1.08 -14.58
C VAL A 33 -16.55 -0.25 -15.83
N CYS A 34 -17.32 0.84 -15.71
CA CYS A 34 -17.56 1.76 -16.84
C CYS A 34 -16.26 2.38 -17.37
N LEU A 35 -15.33 2.77 -16.49
CA LEU A 35 -14.02 3.28 -16.88
C LEU A 35 -13.27 2.25 -17.73
N LEU A 36 -13.18 0.99 -17.28
CA LEU A 36 -12.48 -0.07 -17.99
C LEU A 36 -13.10 -0.34 -19.38
N ILE A 37 -14.43 -0.49 -19.43
CA ILE A 37 -15.16 -0.73 -20.70
C ILE A 37 -14.92 0.41 -21.68
N ASN A 38 -15.05 1.66 -21.21
CA ASN A 38 -14.86 2.82 -22.07
C ASN A 38 -13.44 2.89 -22.66
N GLU A 39 -12.42 2.55 -21.86
CA GLU A 39 -11.04 2.55 -22.37
C GLU A 39 -10.79 1.36 -23.32
N GLU A 40 -11.30 0.15 -23.03
CA GLU A 40 -11.22 -1.00 -23.95
C GLU A 40 -11.88 -0.70 -25.31
N VAL A 41 -13.03 -0.03 -25.32
CA VAL A 41 -13.71 0.41 -26.54
C VAL A 41 -12.87 1.43 -27.32
N LYS A 42 -12.24 2.39 -26.64
CA LYS A 42 -11.39 3.42 -27.28
C LYS A 42 -10.14 2.82 -27.92
N VAL A 43 -9.44 1.96 -27.19
CA VAL A 43 -8.21 1.33 -27.69
C VAL A 43 -8.47 0.16 -28.63
N ARG A 44 -9.71 -0.33 -28.69
CA ARG A 44 -10.15 -1.53 -29.44
C ARG A 44 -9.36 -2.79 -29.04
N GLU A 45 -8.87 -2.83 -27.85
CA GLU A 45 -8.11 -3.94 -27.28
C GLU A 45 -8.54 -4.19 -25.84
N VAL A 46 -8.34 -5.41 -25.41
CA VAL A 46 -8.55 -5.84 -24.03
C VAL A 46 -7.40 -5.37 -23.17
N LEU A 47 -7.67 -4.67 -22.09
CA LEU A 47 -6.65 -4.22 -21.15
C LEU A 47 -5.85 -5.40 -20.59
N SER A 48 -4.53 -5.25 -20.55
CA SER A 48 -3.64 -6.27 -19.99
C SER A 48 -3.89 -6.48 -18.49
N LEU A 49 -3.53 -7.66 -17.99
CA LEU A 49 -3.69 -7.97 -16.58
C LEU A 49 -2.90 -6.99 -15.68
N ASP A 50 -1.69 -6.60 -16.10
CA ASP A 50 -0.86 -5.65 -15.37
C ASP A 50 -1.55 -4.30 -15.20
N VAL A 51 -2.12 -3.79 -16.30
CA VAL A 51 -2.90 -2.54 -16.32
C VAL A 51 -4.11 -2.64 -15.38
N LEU A 52 -4.85 -3.75 -15.43
CA LEU A 52 -6.02 -3.96 -14.56
C LEU A 52 -5.63 -4.01 -13.08
N ILE A 53 -4.52 -4.67 -12.74
CA ILE A 53 -4.02 -4.75 -11.36
C ILE A 53 -3.59 -3.37 -10.88
N ILE A 54 -2.82 -2.62 -11.68
CA ILE A 54 -2.37 -1.26 -11.35
C ILE A 54 -3.56 -0.33 -11.12
N LEU A 55 -4.55 -0.31 -12.03
CA LEU A 55 -5.74 0.52 -11.88
C LEU A 55 -6.55 0.14 -10.62
N SER A 56 -6.73 -1.16 -10.37
CA SER A 56 -7.41 -1.63 -9.16
C SER A 56 -6.67 -1.26 -7.88
N TYR A 57 -5.34 -1.31 -7.90
CA TYR A 57 -4.50 -0.89 -6.77
C TYR A 57 -4.62 0.61 -6.52
N LEU A 58 -4.47 1.44 -7.58
CA LEU A 58 -4.55 2.90 -7.49
C LEU A 58 -5.95 3.41 -7.11
N ARG A 59 -7.00 2.64 -7.39
CA ARG A 59 -8.36 2.90 -6.90
C ARG A 59 -8.42 2.86 -5.37
N ARG A 60 -7.76 1.87 -4.77
CA ARG A 60 -7.74 1.66 -3.32
C ARG A 60 -6.69 2.53 -2.63
N PHE A 61 -5.55 2.72 -3.27
CA PHE A 61 -4.42 3.49 -2.76
C PHE A 61 -4.17 4.69 -3.69
N PRO A 62 -4.68 5.88 -3.34
CA PRO A 62 -4.69 7.03 -4.24
C PRO A 62 -3.33 7.55 -4.66
N ARG A 63 -2.25 7.02 -4.10
CA ARG A 63 -0.86 7.33 -4.46
C ARG A 63 0.01 6.10 -4.24
N ALA A 64 0.76 5.73 -5.26
CA ALA A 64 1.71 4.63 -5.18
C ALA A 64 3.04 4.99 -5.85
N GLU A 65 4.12 4.38 -5.39
CA GLU A 65 5.44 4.48 -5.99
C GLU A 65 5.66 3.33 -6.99
N LEU A 66 6.67 3.49 -7.87
CA LEU A 66 6.96 2.50 -8.91
C LEU A 66 7.25 1.11 -8.32
N ALA A 67 8.07 1.07 -7.27
CA ALA A 67 8.44 -0.19 -6.61
C ALA A 67 7.24 -0.93 -6.01
N GLU A 68 6.28 -0.19 -5.44
CA GLU A 68 5.04 -0.77 -4.92
C GLU A 68 4.20 -1.38 -6.04
N LEU A 69 4.05 -0.66 -7.16
CA LEU A 69 3.28 -1.14 -8.31
C LEU A 69 3.94 -2.35 -8.98
N ALA A 70 5.28 -2.36 -9.08
CA ALA A 70 6.04 -3.51 -9.56
C ALA A 70 5.82 -4.75 -8.66
N ALA A 71 5.86 -4.56 -7.34
CA ALA A 71 5.59 -5.63 -6.39
C ALA A 71 4.17 -6.18 -6.51
N VAL A 72 3.17 -5.30 -6.71
CA VAL A 72 1.76 -5.69 -6.84
C VAL A 72 1.50 -6.51 -8.11
N ILE A 73 2.10 -6.12 -9.24
CA ILE A 73 2.00 -6.91 -10.49
C ILE A 73 2.94 -8.12 -10.50
N GLN A 74 3.81 -8.28 -9.50
CA GLN A 74 4.79 -9.34 -9.34
C GLN A 74 5.78 -9.42 -10.54
N LYS A 75 6.19 -8.25 -11.04
CA LYS A 75 7.13 -8.10 -12.16
C LYS A 75 8.21 -7.08 -11.84
N SER A 76 9.16 -6.92 -12.77
CA SER A 76 10.21 -5.91 -12.66
C SER A 76 9.65 -4.49 -12.73
N GLU A 77 10.39 -3.52 -12.18
CA GLU A 77 10.07 -2.09 -12.31
C GLU A 77 10.00 -1.63 -13.76
N PHE A 78 10.78 -2.26 -14.65
CA PHE A 78 10.72 -2.00 -16.09
C PHE A 78 9.34 -2.37 -16.67
N ALA A 79 8.80 -3.54 -16.34
CA ALA A 79 7.47 -3.96 -16.77
C ALA A 79 6.37 -3.04 -16.21
N ALA A 80 6.50 -2.65 -14.94
CA ALA A 80 5.59 -1.69 -14.32
C ALA A 80 5.67 -0.31 -15.00
N THR A 81 6.86 0.14 -15.38
CA THR A 81 7.06 1.41 -16.10
C THR A 81 6.33 1.39 -17.45
N LEU A 82 6.47 0.32 -18.24
CA LEU A 82 5.77 0.19 -19.51
C LEU A 82 4.24 0.28 -19.36
N ALA A 83 3.69 -0.42 -18.36
CA ALA A 83 2.25 -0.36 -18.08
C ALA A 83 1.81 1.04 -17.62
N LEU A 84 2.62 1.72 -16.82
CA LEU A 84 2.34 3.07 -16.33
C LEU A 84 2.48 4.13 -17.41
N GLU A 85 3.43 4.00 -18.33
CA GLU A 85 3.57 4.86 -19.51
C GLU A 85 2.34 4.72 -20.41
N TRP A 86 1.91 3.48 -20.67
CA TRP A 86 0.68 3.24 -21.40
C TRP A 86 -0.53 3.91 -20.73
N LEU A 87 -0.68 3.74 -19.40
CA LEU A 87 -1.75 4.36 -18.61
C LEU A 87 -1.69 5.90 -18.63
N ALA A 88 -0.49 6.47 -18.61
CA ALA A 88 -0.28 7.92 -18.66
C ALA A 88 -0.63 8.50 -20.04
N VAL A 89 -0.23 7.83 -21.12
CA VAL A 89 -0.57 8.21 -22.51
C VAL A 89 -2.09 8.20 -22.72
N HIS A 90 -2.80 7.23 -22.16
CA HIS A 90 -4.27 7.16 -22.24
C HIS A 90 -4.96 8.07 -21.19
N GLY A 91 -4.17 8.82 -20.40
CA GLY A 91 -4.67 9.77 -19.41
C GLY A 91 -5.47 9.10 -18.28
N LEU A 92 -5.20 7.84 -17.97
CA LEU A 92 -5.83 7.11 -16.86
C LEU A 92 -5.09 7.36 -15.55
N VAL A 93 -3.80 7.65 -15.65
CA VAL A 93 -2.92 7.87 -14.50
C VAL A 93 -2.22 9.22 -14.63
N LYS A 94 -2.17 9.96 -13.55
CA LYS A 94 -1.34 11.17 -13.40
C LYS A 94 -0.09 10.85 -12.62
N VAL A 95 1.02 11.38 -13.13
CA VAL A 95 2.35 11.26 -12.50
C VAL A 95 2.67 12.58 -11.78
N SER A 96 3.15 12.49 -10.55
CA SER A 96 3.62 13.63 -9.76
C SER A 96 5.01 13.33 -9.21
N GLY A 97 5.86 14.36 -9.08
CA GLY A 97 7.25 14.22 -8.67
C GLY A 97 8.18 13.84 -9.83
N THR A 98 9.48 13.75 -9.53
CA THR A 98 10.54 13.47 -10.51
C THR A 98 11.51 12.38 -9.98
N GLY A 99 12.14 11.66 -10.92
CA GLY A 99 13.12 10.62 -10.57
C GLY A 99 12.54 9.48 -9.74
N ALA A 100 13.25 9.06 -8.71
CA ALA A 100 12.85 7.97 -7.81
C ALA A 100 11.63 8.32 -6.92
N ARG A 101 11.26 9.59 -6.82
CA ARG A 101 10.11 10.05 -6.02
C ARG A 101 8.84 10.22 -6.86
N ARG A 102 8.80 9.63 -8.06
CA ARG A 102 7.57 9.62 -8.87
C ARG A 102 6.47 8.88 -8.15
N ARG A 103 5.29 9.52 -8.09
CA ARG A 103 4.07 8.94 -7.54
C ARG A 103 2.98 8.94 -8.59
N PHE A 104 2.26 7.86 -8.62
CA PHE A 104 1.21 7.58 -9.58
C PHE A 104 -0.14 7.60 -8.88
N ARG A 105 -1.16 8.18 -9.55
CA ARG A 105 -2.55 8.18 -9.08
C ARG A 105 -3.50 8.06 -10.27
N LEU A 106 -4.71 7.58 -10.03
CA LEU A 106 -5.77 7.66 -11.03
C LEU A 106 -6.07 9.12 -11.39
N ASP A 107 -6.41 9.38 -12.64
CA ASP A 107 -6.86 10.72 -13.03
C ASP A 107 -8.24 10.99 -12.42
N PRO A 108 -8.38 12.00 -11.52
CA PRO A 108 -9.65 12.32 -10.88
C PRO A 108 -10.74 12.76 -11.89
N ALA A 109 -10.34 13.21 -13.07
CA ALA A 109 -11.30 13.58 -14.12
C ALA A 109 -11.97 12.36 -14.77
N LYS A 110 -11.30 11.20 -14.76
CA LYS A 110 -11.84 9.94 -15.31
C LYS A 110 -12.43 9.03 -14.24
N TYR A 111 -11.84 9.05 -13.06
CA TYR A 111 -12.32 8.32 -11.90
C TYR A 111 -12.25 9.21 -10.66
N PRO A 112 -13.32 9.92 -10.33
CA PRO A 112 -13.37 10.77 -9.14
C PRO A 112 -13.31 9.88 -7.90
N VAL A 113 -12.21 9.98 -7.17
CA VAL A 113 -12.08 9.38 -5.84
C VAL A 113 -12.93 10.22 -4.89
N PRO A 114 -13.86 9.64 -4.13
CA PRO A 114 -14.64 10.38 -3.17
C PRO A 114 -13.73 11.15 -2.21
N ALA A 115 -13.98 12.44 -2.03
CA ALA A 115 -13.18 13.30 -1.14
C ALA A 115 -13.14 12.75 0.31
N GLU A 116 -14.16 12.02 0.70
CA GLU A 116 -14.24 11.33 1.99
C GLU A 116 -13.21 10.20 2.11
N GLU A 117 -12.98 9.41 1.06
CA GLU A 117 -11.97 8.34 1.07
C GLU A 117 -10.55 8.90 1.10
N GLU A 118 -10.28 9.98 0.35
CA GLU A 118 -8.99 10.65 0.41
C GLU A 118 -8.74 11.25 1.79
N THR A 119 -9.76 11.83 2.42
CA THR A 119 -9.68 12.37 3.78
C THR A 119 -9.52 11.28 4.82
N MET A 120 -10.22 10.16 4.69
CA MET A 120 -10.11 9.01 5.58
C MET A 120 -8.73 8.33 5.44
N PHE A 121 -8.22 8.20 4.21
CA PHE A 121 -6.89 7.68 3.95
C PHE A 121 -5.80 8.59 4.55
N ARG A 122 -5.88 9.92 4.31
CA ARG A 122 -4.98 10.90 4.93
C ARG A 122 -4.96 10.78 6.45
N LYS A 123 -6.14 10.79 7.08
CA LYS A 123 -6.25 10.66 8.54
C LYS A 123 -5.65 9.34 9.05
N ARG A 124 -5.81 8.24 8.29
CA ARG A 124 -5.23 6.95 8.64
C ARG A 124 -3.71 6.95 8.52
N VAL A 125 -3.16 7.54 7.44
CA VAL A 125 -1.70 7.68 7.23
C VAL A 125 -1.10 8.61 8.27
N GLU A 126 -1.69 9.78 8.52
CA GLU A 126 -1.24 10.71 9.56
C GLU A 126 -1.24 10.05 10.95
N LYS A 127 -2.31 9.31 11.27
CA LYS A 127 -2.39 8.56 12.52
C LYS A 127 -1.26 7.53 12.63
N THR A 128 -1.02 6.76 11.57
CA THR A 128 0.05 5.73 11.55
C THR A 128 1.43 6.36 11.72
N LEU A 129 1.70 7.47 11.04
CA LEU A 129 2.97 8.20 11.19
C LEU A 129 3.16 8.75 12.60
N LEU A 130 2.13 9.34 13.19
CA LEU A 130 2.16 9.79 14.60
C LEU A 130 2.40 8.65 15.58
N GLU A 131 1.79 7.49 15.34
CA GLU A 131 2.03 6.29 16.16
C GLU A 131 3.48 5.80 16.02
N MET A 132 4.05 5.79 14.82
CA MET A 132 5.45 5.44 14.57
C MET A 132 6.42 6.43 15.23
N ASP A 133 6.17 7.72 15.16
CA ASP A 133 7.00 8.75 15.81
C ASP A 133 6.95 8.63 17.33
N ARG A 134 5.80 8.32 17.93
CA ARG A 134 5.69 8.03 19.37
C ARG A 134 6.50 6.81 19.78
N ILE A 135 6.48 5.74 18.96
CA ILE A 135 7.27 4.54 19.20
C ILE A 135 8.76 4.87 19.21
N LEU A 136 9.23 5.63 18.21
CA LEU A 136 10.63 6.04 18.09
C LEU A 136 11.06 6.95 19.24
N GLY A 137 10.22 7.90 19.63
CA GLY A 137 10.47 8.76 20.80
C GLY A 137 10.63 7.94 22.07
N LEU A 138 9.76 6.95 22.31
CA LEU A 138 9.86 6.10 23.50
C LEU A 138 11.11 5.20 23.45
N ILE A 139 11.49 4.71 22.27
CA ILE A 139 12.74 3.93 22.12
C ILE A 139 13.96 4.82 22.39
N ALA A 140 13.95 6.08 21.94
CA ALA A 140 15.03 7.03 22.21
C ALA A 140 15.20 7.30 23.70
N GLU A 141 14.10 7.39 24.44
CA GLU A 141 14.13 7.60 25.90
C GLU A 141 14.53 6.35 26.70
N LYS A 142 13.96 5.17 26.35
CA LYS A 142 14.10 3.94 27.14
C LYS A 142 15.12 2.95 26.58
N GLY A 143 15.66 3.23 25.42
CA GLY A 143 16.59 2.36 24.68
C GLY A 143 15.94 1.16 24.00
N ARG A 144 14.73 0.77 24.37
CA ARG A 144 14.01 -0.38 23.79
C ARG A 144 12.51 -0.29 24.03
N ILE A 145 11.74 -1.02 23.20
CA ILE A 145 10.29 -1.19 23.35
C ILE A 145 9.89 -2.64 23.08
N SER A 146 8.88 -3.13 23.78
CA SER A 146 8.23 -4.41 23.52
C SER A 146 6.91 -4.23 22.77
N ARG A 147 6.36 -5.32 22.19
CA ARG A 147 5.04 -5.29 21.52
C ARG A 147 3.93 -4.86 22.49
N SER A 148 3.96 -5.33 23.74
CA SER A 148 2.95 -4.96 24.75
C SER A 148 3.02 -3.49 25.16
N GLU A 149 4.21 -2.92 25.22
CA GLU A 149 4.39 -1.48 25.46
C GLU A 149 3.90 -0.66 24.29
N THR A 150 4.16 -1.10 23.03
CA THR A 150 3.62 -0.47 21.82
C THR A 150 2.10 -0.47 21.82
N THR A 151 1.48 -1.60 22.19
CA THR A 151 0.01 -1.71 22.31
C THR A 151 -0.53 -0.68 23.32
N ARG A 152 0.10 -0.52 24.48
CA ARG A 152 -0.32 0.47 25.48
C ARG A 152 -0.06 1.91 25.04
N LEU A 153 1.10 2.17 24.45
CA LEU A 153 1.49 3.51 23.97
C LEU A 153 0.54 4.05 22.90
N CYS A 154 0.19 3.21 21.93
CA CYS A 154 -0.64 3.59 20.80
C CYS A 154 -2.15 3.34 21.03
N GLY A 155 -2.53 2.67 22.14
CA GLY A 155 -3.92 2.29 22.40
C GLY A 155 -4.50 1.39 21.30
N CYS A 156 -3.67 0.53 20.70
CA CYS A 156 -4.03 -0.24 19.52
C CYS A 156 -4.05 -1.75 19.79
N SER A 157 -4.56 -2.55 18.86
CA SER A 157 -4.53 -4.01 18.96
C SER A 157 -3.10 -4.56 18.85
N ALA A 158 -2.87 -5.77 19.38
CA ALA A 158 -1.58 -6.45 19.27
C ALA A 158 -1.15 -6.69 17.81
N GLY A 159 -2.13 -6.91 16.89
CA GLY A 159 -1.88 -7.04 15.45
C GLY A 159 -1.41 -5.74 14.83
N HIS A 160 -2.02 -4.61 15.19
CA HIS A 160 -1.61 -3.29 14.70
C HIS A 160 -0.25 -2.88 15.27
N ALA A 161 0.02 -3.14 16.56
CA ALA A 161 1.34 -2.91 17.15
C ALA A 161 2.44 -3.73 16.43
N TYR A 162 2.14 -4.98 16.09
CA TYR A 162 3.07 -5.79 15.29
C TYR A 162 3.30 -5.20 13.89
N TYR A 163 2.25 -4.75 13.23
CA TYR A 163 2.36 -4.07 11.93
C TYR A 163 3.27 -2.85 12.00
N LEU A 164 3.04 -1.92 12.96
CA LEU A 164 3.86 -0.72 13.13
C LEU A 164 5.35 -1.05 13.36
N LEU A 165 5.63 -2.01 14.25
CA LEU A 165 7.01 -2.42 14.52
C LEU A 165 7.66 -3.09 13.32
N SER A 166 6.92 -3.89 12.55
CA SER A 166 7.41 -4.55 11.33
C SER A 166 7.75 -3.54 10.23
N GLU A 167 6.92 -2.51 10.05
CA GLU A 167 7.20 -1.43 9.11
C GLU A 167 8.46 -0.65 9.51
N LEU A 168 8.60 -0.28 10.79
CA LEU A 168 9.79 0.42 11.29
C LEU A 168 11.08 -0.43 11.15
N VAL A 169 10.99 -1.75 11.29
CA VAL A 169 12.11 -2.66 11.01
C VAL A 169 12.43 -2.72 9.54
N ARG A 170 11.40 -2.80 8.67
CA ARG A 170 11.56 -2.81 7.21
C ARG A 170 12.20 -1.52 6.71
N ASP A 171 11.82 -0.39 7.30
CA ASP A 171 12.38 0.93 6.98
C ASP A 171 13.80 1.13 7.56
N GLY A 172 14.34 0.15 8.30
CA GLY A 172 15.67 0.21 8.91
C GLY A 172 15.79 1.22 10.06
N ARG A 173 14.67 1.73 10.59
CA ARG A 173 14.67 2.70 11.70
C ARG A 173 14.86 2.04 13.06
N ILE A 174 14.39 0.82 13.21
CA ILE A 174 14.58 -0.01 14.40
C ILE A 174 15.05 -1.42 14.03
N ARG A 175 15.65 -2.10 14.97
CA ARG A 175 16.06 -3.52 14.86
C ARG A 175 15.45 -4.37 15.96
N MET A 176 15.16 -5.62 15.65
CA MET A 176 14.71 -6.58 16.64
C MET A 176 15.91 -7.09 17.44
N LEU A 177 15.90 -6.90 18.77
CA LEU A 177 16.93 -7.41 19.69
C LEU A 177 16.70 -8.85 20.09
N LYS A 178 15.42 -9.22 20.33
CA LYS A 178 15.02 -10.56 20.76
C LYS A 178 13.69 -10.91 20.11
N GLY A 179 13.61 -12.10 19.55
CA GLY A 179 12.38 -12.64 18.93
C GLY A 179 11.52 -13.43 19.91
N GLY A 180 10.35 -13.89 19.44
CA GLY A 180 9.44 -14.73 20.19
C GLY A 180 8.44 -13.95 21.05
N ARG A 181 7.97 -14.59 22.14
CA ARG A 181 6.90 -14.07 23.00
C ARG A 181 7.25 -12.73 23.65
N ASN A 182 8.55 -12.48 23.91
CA ASN A 182 9.09 -11.26 24.51
C ASN A 182 9.94 -10.46 23.51
N ALA A 183 9.43 -10.31 22.29
CA ALA A 183 10.11 -9.53 21.25
C ALA A 183 10.35 -8.08 21.71
N CYS A 184 11.61 -7.64 21.63
CA CYS A 184 12.04 -6.28 21.95
C CYS A 184 12.74 -5.64 20.76
N TYR A 185 12.54 -4.35 20.58
CA TYR A 185 13.06 -3.55 19.48
C TYR A 185 13.84 -2.35 20.01
N ALA A 186 14.89 -1.95 19.30
CA ALA A 186 15.71 -0.78 19.62
C ALA A 186 15.99 0.02 18.35
N LEU A 187 16.44 1.27 18.45
CA LEU A 187 16.88 2.05 17.30
C LEU A 187 18.00 1.32 16.57
N ASP A 188 18.00 1.42 15.24
CA ASP A 188 19.12 0.94 14.44
C ASP A 188 20.26 1.95 14.53
N ALA A 189 21.50 1.46 14.75
CA ALA A 189 22.69 2.28 14.90
C ALA A 189 23.04 3.12 13.64
N LYS A 190 22.34 2.90 12.51
CA LYS A 190 22.51 3.70 11.28
C LYS A 190 21.67 4.98 11.25
N CYS A 191 20.80 5.19 12.25
CA CYS A 191 19.89 6.35 12.33
C CYS A 191 20.11 7.18 13.61
N ALA A 192 21.21 6.95 14.34
CA ALA A 192 21.60 7.72 15.52
C ALA A 192 22.64 8.78 15.15
#